data_085a90ca7c69405428a6853b2d6ccddd
#
_entry.id   085a90ca7c69405428a6853b2d6ccddd
#
_cell.length_a   1.000
_cell.length_b   1.000
_cell.length_c   1.000
_cell.angle_alpha   90.00
_cell.angle_beta   90.00
_cell.angle_gamma   90.00
#
_symmetry.space_group_name_H-M   'P 1'
#
loop_
_entity.id
_entity.type
_entity.pdbx_description
1 polymer ?
#
loop_
_entity_poly.entity_id
_entity_poly.type
_entity_poly.pdbx_seq_one_letter_code
_entity_poly.pdbx_strand_id
1 'polypeptide(L)'
;MESRIHTNPIRRVGLALIAVLASVGCAIPAGAPSPLRTTAAITAGDAKTRIYIVADDSMRGREAGAAGNFTMTSYVAKEMERLGLEPGGENGTWFQTVPMIRRSADTTSTLIVNGQPLRIFSEFALVRPTSTVRFSAALPAATYSTIYGGRAGDSSFTLSAADVQNRIIVLDAPLNGNGQPTGVYTTAAAASIARYPGAAGLMISVIDIMSAATSNSLRSRGLGVQGNAPTRTPFGMVTSASAAEKIMGAPLATLKPGARGADIQANVRFIDGPVEAPARNVIAIVRGSDPALRNEYVAIGAHSDHIATATRAVDHDSLKAYNQVMRPNGADQRVANTAPITDEQLARVRSLRDSLRRVHAPRRDSIYNGADDDGSGSVAILEIAESLAGMPRPRRSILLVWHTGEESGLLGSAWFADHTTVPHDSIVAQLNMDMVGRGEKRDNPAGGPRYIQVMGSRRLSTDLGDVVDSVNAAKKTPYLIDYSFDAPRQVQNRYCRSDHYMYARTGIPIAYISRGYHSDYHMVTDEPQYISYQGLANVATFVRDIALAVANRNDRVRVDKPKPDPLAPCQQ
;
A
#
# COMPACT_ATOMS: atom_id res chain seq x y z
N MET A 1 -31.34 -1.76 -84.54
CA MET A 1 -30.37 -1.23 -85.49
C MET A 1 -29.02 -1.74 -85.08
N GLU A 2 -28.53 -2.69 -85.86
CA GLU A 2 -27.27 -3.44 -85.68
C GLU A 2 -26.06 -2.57 -85.89
N SER A 3 -24.96 -2.87 -85.20
CA SER A 3 -23.65 -2.90 -85.92
C SER A 3 -22.66 -3.79 -85.13
N ARG A 4 -22.23 -4.77 -85.78
CA ARG A 4 -21.11 -5.67 -85.51
C ARG A 4 -19.79 -4.90 -85.64
N ILE A 5 -18.77 -5.25 -84.81
CA ILE A 5 -17.37 -5.12 -85.23
C ILE A 5 -16.52 -6.20 -84.56
N HIS A 6 -15.96 -6.98 -85.37
CA HIS A 6 -14.77 -7.78 -85.47
C HIS A 6 -13.83 -8.00 -84.26
N THR A 7 -13.64 -9.27 -84.03
CA THR A 7 -12.52 -9.90 -83.34
C THR A 7 -11.25 -9.99 -84.16
N ASN A 8 -10.11 -9.73 -83.56
CA ASN A 8 -8.83 -10.19 -84.07
C ASN A 8 -7.95 -10.69 -82.91
N PRO A 9 -7.30 -11.86 -83.08
CA PRO A 9 -6.59 -12.55 -81.98
C PRO A 9 -5.10 -12.12 -81.93
N ILE A 10 -4.61 -11.70 -80.79
CA ILE A 10 -3.17 -11.49 -80.58
C ILE A 10 -2.66 -12.66 -79.72
N ARG A 11 -1.63 -13.31 -80.27
CA ARG A 11 -0.88 -14.45 -79.75
C ARG A 11 -0.35 -14.15 -78.30
N ARG A 12 -0.62 -15.08 -77.41
CA ARG A 12 0.08 -15.13 -76.09
C ARG A 12 1.48 -15.75 -76.28
N VAL A 13 2.50 -14.92 -76.03
CA VAL A 13 3.86 -15.43 -75.79
C VAL A 13 3.96 -15.60 -74.26
N GLY A 14 4.11 -16.85 -73.86
CA GLY A 14 4.33 -17.18 -72.44
C GLY A 14 5.78 -16.85 -72.04
N LEU A 15 5.95 -15.93 -71.09
CA LEU A 15 7.20 -15.76 -70.35
C LEU A 15 7.03 -16.47 -69.00
N ALA A 16 7.73 -17.60 -68.86
CA ALA A 16 7.85 -18.28 -67.57
C ALA A 16 8.84 -17.47 -66.70
N LEU A 17 8.33 -16.78 -65.70
CA LEU A 17 9.13 -16.17 -64.67
C LEU A 17 9.38 -17.24 -63.58
N ILE A 18 10.59 -17.75 -63.47
CA ILE A 18 11.05 -18.58 -62.37
C ILE A 18 11.32 -17.64 -61.19
N ALA A 19 10.41 -17.60 -60.21
CA ALA A 19 10.63 -16.95 -58.93
C ALA A 19 11.54 -17.82 -58.06
N VAL A 20 12.81 -17.44 -57.95
CA VAL A 20 13.71 -17.97 -56.94
C VAL A 20 13.33 -17.33 -55.63
N LEU A 21 12.62 -18.07 -54.78
CA LEU A 21 12.39 -17.73 -53.36
C LEU A 21 13.72 -17.92 -52.61
N ALA A 22 14.47 -16.82 -52.46
CA ALA A 22 15.54 -16.76 -51.49
C ALA A 22 14.91 -16.73 -50.09
N SER A 23 14.91 -17.86 -49.39
CA SER A 23 14.64 -17.94 -47.97
C SER A 23 15.74 -17.20 -47.21
N VAL A 24 15.51 -15.92 -46.88
CA VAL A 24 16.31 -15.22 -45.88
C VAL A 24 15.97 -15.85 -44.55
N GLY A 25 16.72 -16.86 -44.16
CA GLY A 25 16.72 -17.34 -42.79
C GLY A 25 17.19 -16.20 -41.88
N CYS A 26 16.28 -15.58 -41.15
CA CYS A 26 16.65 -14.76 -39.98
C CYS A 26 17.43 -15.68 -39.04
N ALA A 27 18.74 -15.60 -39.11
CA ALA A 27 19.60 -16.13 -38.05
C ALA A 27 19.25 -15.36 -36.77
N ILE A 28 18.59 -16.03 -35.84
CA ILE A 28 18.42 -15.54 -34.45
C ILE A 28 19.86 -15.39 -33.92
N PRO A 29 20.28 -14.20 -33.44
CA PRO A 29 21.60 -14.07 -32.85
C PRO A 29 21.71 -15.09 -31.71
N ALA A 30 22.70 -15.96 -31.80
CA ALA A 30 23.08 -16.86 -30.71
C ALA A 30 23.55 -15.99 -29.56
N GLY A 31 22.72 -15.83 -28.52
CA GLY A 31 23.07 -15.05 -27.32
C GLY A 31 21.93 -14.37 -26.59
N ALA A 32 20.65 -14.56 -26.93
CA ALA A 32 19.61 -14.23 -25.98
C ALA A 32 19.78 -15.11 -24.73
N PRO A 33 19.99 -14.56 -23.52
CA PRO A 33 20.06 -15.39 -22.33
C PRO A 33 18.79 -16.23 -22.28
N SER A 34 18.94 -17.55 -22.14
CA SER A 34 17.81 -18.44 -21.87
C SER A 34 17.05 -17.84 -20.68
N PRO A 35 15.70 -17.78 -20.71
CA PRO A 35 14.96 -17.30 -19.58
C PRO A 35 15.40 -18.12 -18.35
N LEU A 36 15.93 -17.43 -17.34
CA LEU A 36 16.38 -18.05 -16.10
C LEU A 36 15.19 -18.84 -15.55
N ARG A 37 15.28 -20.17 -15.61
CA ARG A 37 14.19 -21.04 -15.14
C ARG A 37 14.26 -21.09 -13.63
N THR A 38 13.23 -20.56 -12.96
CA THR A 38 12.99 -20.78 -11.55
C THR A 38 12.52 -22.23 -11.31
N THR A 39 12.57 -22.70 -10.08
CA THR A 39 12.29 -24.08 -9.68
C THR A 39 11.17 -24.15 -8.64
N ALA A 40 10.56 -25.32 -8.48
CA ALA A 40 9.54 -25.54 -7.43
C ALA A 40 10.11 -25.46 -6.00
N ALA A 41 11.43 -25.49 -5.84
CA ALA A 41 12.08 -25.24 -4.56
C ALA A 41 12.17 -23.73 -4.30
N ILE A 42 11.77 -23.30 -3.11
CA ILE A 42 11.97 -21.90 -2.69
C ILE A 42 13.46 -21.68 -2.43
N THR A 43 14.12 -20.92 -3.29
CA THR A 43 15.58 -20.73 -3.23
C THR A 43 15.98 -19.25 -3.22
N ALA A 44 17.14 -18.96 -2.64
CA ALA A 44 17.75 -17.63 -2.71
C ALA A 44 18.06 -17.20 -4.15
N GLY A 45 18.40 -18.15 -5.03
CA GLY A 45 18.70 -17.88 -6.45
C GLY A 45 17.46 -17.45 -7.23
N ASP A 46 16.35 -18.18 -7.05
CA ASP A 46 15.09 -17.89 -7.74
C ASP A 46 14.50 -16.57 -7.23
N ALA A 47 14.49 -16.36 -5.90
CA ALA A 47 14.08 -15.11 -5.30
C ALA A 47 14.91 -13.92 -5.82
N LYS A 48 16.24 -14.08 -5.96
CA LYS A 48 17.10 -13.05 -6.55
C LYS A 48 16.71 -12.73 -7.98
N THR A 49 16.52 -13.76 -8.80
CA THR A 49 16.12 -13.61 -10.21
C THR A 49 14.83 -12.77 -10.31
N ARG A 50 13.83 -13.07 -9.51
CA ARG A 50 12.55 -12.38 -9.53
C ARG A 50 12.63 -10.95 -8.96
N ILE A 51 13.39 -10.71 -7.89
CA ILE A 51 13.58 -9.35 -7.35
C ILE A 51 14.23 -8.45 -8.40
N TYR A 52 15.23 -8.93 -9.15
CA TYR A 52 15.85 -8.15 -10.23
C TYR A 52 14.91 -7.88 -11.40
N ILE A 53 13.79 -8.60 -11.53
CA ILE A 53 12.73 -8.28 -12.49
C ILE A 53 11.77 -7.24 -11.92
N VAL A 54 11.22 -7.48 -10.73
CA VAL A 54 10.14 -6.64 -10.19
C VAL A 54 10.63 -5.29 -9.66
N ALA A 55 11.89 -5.20 -9.27
CA ALA A 55 12.53 -3.97 -8.79
C ALA A 55 13.54 -3.39 -9.80
N ASP A 56 13.42 -3.76 -11.09
CA ASP A 56 14.18 -3.16 -12.18
C ASP A 56 13.68 -1.73 -12.48
N ASP A 57 14.56 -0.86 -12.94
CA ASP A 57 14.25 0.52 -13.30
C ASP A 57 13.15 0.64 -14.36
N SER A 58 13.00 -0.36 -15.23
CA SER A 58 11.94 -0.42 -16.24
C SER A 58 10.54 -0.50 -15.62
N MET A 59 10.42 -0.95 -14.37
CA MET A 59 9.17 -0.93 -13.59
C MET A 59 8.83 0.47 -13.06
N ARG A 60 9.72 1.47 -13.20
CA ARG A 60 9.48 2.88 -12.90
C ARG A 60 8.91 3.12 -11.49
N GLY A 61 9.34 2.32 -10.51
CA GLY A 61 8.88 2.41 -9.13
C GLY A 61 7.43 2.01 -8.91
N ARG A 62 6.82 1.26 -9.81
CA ARG A 62 5.54 0.52 -9.70
C ARG A 62 4.36 1.29 -9.10
N GLU A 63 4.26 2.62 -9.27
CA GLU A 63 3.12 3.38 -8.73
C GLU A 63 1.79 2.77 -9.20
N ALA A 64 0.85 2.60 -8.29
CA ALA A 64 -0.49 2.10 -8.61
C ALA A 64 -1.19 3.00 -9.66
N GLY A 65 -1.85 2.38 -10.64
CA GLY A 65 -2.48 3.13 -11.74
C GLY A 65 -1.50 3.75 -12.74
N ALA A 66 -0.21 3.36 -12.71
CA ALA A 66 0.80 3.73 -13.69
C ALA A 66 1.34 2.52 -14.45
N ALA A 67 2.04 2.78 -15.57
CA ALA A 67 2.54 1.75 -16.48
C ALA A 67 3.45 0.73 -15.77
N GLY A 68 4.26 1.15 -14.79
CA GLY A 68 5.16 0.26 -14.06
C GLY A 68 4.41 -0.81 -13.27
N ASN A 69 3.39 -0.44 -12.50
CA ASN A 69 2.56 -1.40 -11.77
C ASN A 69 1.73 -2.29 -12.71
N PHE A 70 1.26 -1.73 -13.83
CA PHE A 70 0.58 -2.52 -14.86
C PHE A 70 1.50 -3.59 -15.46
N THR A 71 2.77 -3.28 -15.68
CA THR A 71 3.79 -4.24 -16.14
C THR A 71 4.06 -5.30 -15.09
N MET A 72 4.24 -4.90 -13.82
CA MET A 72 4.43 -5.83 -12.70
C MET A 72 3.26 -6.81 -12.57
N THR A 73 2.02 -6.32 -12.54
CA THR A 73 0.84 -7.17 -12.43
C THR A 73 0.66 -8.09 -13.65
N SER A 74 1.08 -7.65 -14.84
CA SER A 74 1.10 -8.50 -16.04
C SER A 74 2.16 -9.60 -15.94
N TYR A 75 3.34 -9.31 -15.37
CA TYR A 75 4.37 -10.30 -15.10
C TYR A 75 3.87 -11.37 -14.14
N VAL A 76 3.28 -10.96 -13.01
CA VAL A 76 2.70 -11.89 -12.03
C VAL A 76 1.66 -12.80 -12.65
N ALA A 77 0.71 -12.25 -13.43
CA ALA A 77 -0.32 -13.05 -14.08
C ALA A 77 0.27 -14.10 -15.05
N LYS A 78 1.29 -13.73 -15.83
CA LYS A 78 2.00 -14.67 -16.73
C LYS A 78 2.72 -15.78 -15.97
N GLU A 79 3.29 -15.47 -14.79
CA GLU A 79 3.90 -16.48 -13.94
C GLU A 79 2.85 -17.45 -13.40
N MET A 80 1.68 -16.96 -12.98
CA MET A 80 0.57 -17.82 -12.50
C MET A 80 0.05 -18.72 -13.63
N GLU A 81 -0.09 -18.18 -14.83
CA GLU A 81 -0.44 -18.95 -16.02
C GLU A 81 0.61 -20.02 -16.35
N ARG A 82 1.89 -19.67 -16.32
CA ARG A 82 3.02 -20.61 -16.53
C ARG A 82 3.00 -21.78 -15.53
N LEU A 83 2.62 -21.49 -14.29
CA LEU A 83 2.52 -22.48 -13.22
C LEU A 83 1.24 -23.34 -13.30
N GLY A 84 0.34 -23.04 -14.23
CA GLY A 84 -0.92 -23.77 -14.40
C GLY A 84 -1.89 -23.60 -13.22
N LEU A 85 -1.82 -22.46 -12.52
CA LEU A 85 -2.76 -22.12 -11.45
C LEU A 85 -4.11 -21.73 -12.03
N GLU A 86 -5.11 -21.59 -11.16
CA GLU A 86 -6.45 -21.20 -11.54
C GLU A 86 -6.61 -19.67 -11.36
N PRO A 87 -7.16 -18.94 -12.35
CA PRO A 87 -7.45 -17.52 -12.20
C PRO A 87 -8.53 -17.30 -11.13
N GLY A 88 -8.25 -16.38 -10.19
CA GLY A 88 -9.14 -16.05 -9.07
C GLY A 88 -9.76 -14.66 -9.16
N GLY A 89 -9.50 -13.93 -10.24
CA GLY A 89 -10.02 -12.57 -10.46
C GLY A 89 -11.44 -12.54 -11.06
N GLU A 90 -11.83 -11.35 -11.51
CA GLU A 90 -13.17 -11.12 -12.06
C GLU A 90 -13.34 -11.82 -13.42
N ASN A 91 -14.53 -12.37 -13.65
CA ASN A 91 -14.91 -12.99 -14.93
C ASN A 91 -13.94 -14.07 -15.42
N GLY A 92 -13.33 -14.83 -14.51
CA GLY A 92 -12.38 -15.89 -14.85
C GLY A 92 -11.02 -15.38 -15.33
N THR A 93 -10.66 -14.14 -15.05
CA THR A 93 -9.34 -13.56 -15.32
C THR A 93 -8.45 -13.60 -14.09
N TRP A 94 -7.19 -13.21 -14.24
CA TRP A 94 -6.23 -13.05 -13.14
C TRP A 94 -6.44 -11.77 -12.34
N PHE A 95 -7.32 -10.87 -12.79
CA PHE A 95 -7.39 -9.49 -12.33
C PHE A 95 -8.72 -9.17 -11.65
N GLN A 96 -8.64 -8.36 -10.61
CA GLN A 96 -9.75 -7.56 -10.10
C GLN A 96 -9.43 -6.10 -10.37
N THR A 97 -10.28 -5.42 -11.12
CA THR A 97 -10.11 -4.01 -11.43
C THR A 97 -10.41 -3.16 -10.20
N VAL A 98 -9.47 -2.32 -9.81
CA VAL A 98 -9.67 -1.30 -8.78
C VAL A 98 -9.95 0.03 -9.49
N PRO A 99 -11.13 0.64 -9.36
CA PRO A 99 -11.50 1.85 -10.11
C PRO A 99 -10.79 3.08 -9.56
N MET A 100 -9.47 3.11 -9.75
CA MET A 100 -8.62 4.21 -9.26
C MET A 100 -8.76 5.45 -10.12
N ILE A 101 -8.66 6.57 -9.45
CA ILE A 101 -8.66 7.92 -10.03
C ILE A 101 -7.52 8.74 -9.44
N ARG A 102 -7.07 9.75 -10.19
CA ARG A 102 -6.21 10.80 -9.64
C ARG A 102 -7.07 11.96 -9.17
N ARG A 103 -6.98 12.28 -7.89
CA ARG A 103 -7.79 13.30 -7.23
C ARG A 103 -6.92 14.45 -6.72
N SER A 104 -7.31 15.69 -7.01
CA SER A 104 -6.69 16.91 -6.50
C SER A 104 -7.74 17.86 -5.95
N ALA A 105 -7.36 18.72 -5.00
CA ALA A 105 -8.24 19.80 -4.58
C ALA A 105 -8.46 20.76 -5.77
N ASP A 106 -9.70 21.16 -6.00
CA ASP A 106 -10.01 22.25 -6.93
C ASP A 106 -9.56 23.58 -6.31
N THR A 107 -8.61 24.24 -6.96
CA THR A 107 -8.06 25.52 -6.47
C THR A 107 -9.06 26.69 -6.54
N THR A 108 -10.19 26.51 -7.23
CA THR A 108 -11.31 27.45 -7.23
C THR A 108 -12.28 27.24 -6.08
N SER A 109 -12.02 26.25 -5.19
CA SER A 109 -12.81 26.03 -3.98
C SER A 109 -12.80 27.26 -3.07
N THR A 110 -13.96 27.59 -2.53
CA THR A 110 -14.13 28.76 -1.66
C THR A 110 -14.76 28.40 -0.32
N LEU A 111 -14.23 29.01 0.73
CA LEU A 111 -14.86 29.11 2.05
C LEU A 111 -14.96 30.59 2.40
N ILE A 112 -16.17 31.09 2.65
CA ILE A 112 -16.42 32.50 2.96
C ILE A 112 -16.98 32.59 4.38
N VAL A 113 -16.33 33.38 5.22
CA VAL A 113 -16.69 33.64 6.62
C VAL A 113 -16.92 35.13 6.78
N ASN A 114 -18.10 35.53 7.28
CA ASN A 114 -18.46 36.95 7.45
C ASN A 114 -18.23 37.81 6.18
N GLY A 115 -18.51 37.23 4.99
CA GLY A 115 -18.32 37.89 3.71
C GLY A 115 -16.86 37.92 3.20
N GLN A 116 -15.89 37.35 3.93
CA GLN A 116 -14.48 37.33 3.58
C GLN A 116 -14.05 35.93 3.16
N PRO A 117 -13.47 35.76 1.95
CA PRO A 117 -12.98 34.45 1.52
C PRO A 117 -11.69 34.06 2.25
N LEU A 118 -11.61 32.79 2.63
CA LEU A 118 -10.38 32.17 3.13
C LEU A 118 -9.52 31.71 1.94
N ARG A 119 -8.19 31.79 2.09
CA ARG A 119 -7.24 31.41 1.06
C ARG A 119 -6.93 29.91 1.13
N ILE A 120 -7.17 29.21 0.02
CA ILE A 120 -6.86 27.79 -0.10
C ILE A 120 -5.34 27.54 0.07
N PHE A 121 -4.99 26.43 0.73
CA PHE A 121 -3.64 25.96 1.08
C PHE A 121 -2.86 26.84 2.08
N SER A 122 -3.37 27.98 2.49
CA SER A 122 -2.75 28.79 3.55
C SER A 122 -3.67 29.01 4.74
N GLU A 123 -4.96 29.22 4.52
CA GLU A 123 -5.95 29.36 5.59
C GLU A 123 -6.83 28.11 5.72
N PHE A 124 -7.08 27.40 4.62
CA PHE A 124 -7.72 26.08 4.64
C PHE A 124 -7.15 25.18 3.54
N ALA A 125 -7.29 23.85 3.69
CA ALA A 125 -7.03 22.91 2.63
C ALA A 125 -7.97 21.68 2.75
N LEU A 126 -8.21 21.01 1.61
CA LEU A 126 -9.07 19.83 1.54
C LEU A 126 -8.26 18.58 1.83
N VAL A 127 -8.80 17.66 2.64
CA VAL A 127 -8.17 16.37 2.95
C VAL A 127 -8.78 15.30 2.06
N ARG A 128 -7.95 14.67 1.22
CA ARG A 128 -8.39 13.58 0.36
C ARG A 128 -8.82 12.38 1.22
N PRO A 129 -9.96 11.74 0.88
CA PRO A 129 -10.34 10.47 1.48
C PRO A 129 -9.31 9.39 1.16
N THR A 130 -9.02 8.53 2.14
CA THR A 130 -8.25 7.29 1.98
C THR A 130 -9.06 6.15 2.59
N SER A 131 -8.63 4.91 2.40
CA SER A 131 -9.30 3.77 3.04
C SER A 131 -9.16 3.76 4.57
N THR A 132 -8.13 4.41 5.10
CA THR A 132 -7.88 4.55 6.55
C THR A 132 -8.48 5.81 7.15
N VAL A 133 -8.64 6.89 6.35
CA VAL A 133 -9.28 8.15 6.77
C VAL A 133 -10.45 8.42 5.82
N ARG A 134 -11.60 7.87 6.17
CA ARG A 134 -12.78 7.76 5.32
C ARG A 134 -13.64 9.04 5.31
N PHE A 135 -13.06 10.15 4.90
CA PHE A 135 -13.82 11.37 4.66
C PHE A 135 -14.76 11.23 3.45
N SER A 136 -15.83 12.03 3.44
CA SER A 136 -16.62 12.24 2.23
C SER A 136 -15.75 12.88 1.14
N ALA A 137 -15.98 12.48 -0.10
CA ALA A 137 -15.35 13.12 -1.27
C ALA A 137 -16.10 14.38 -1.73
N ALA A 138 -17.26 14.68 -1.17
CA ALA A 138 -18.07 15.83 -1.56
C ALA A 138 -18.66 16.53 -0.32
N LEU A 139 -18.70 17.85 -0.39
CA LEU A 139 -19.46 18.73 0.48
C LEU A 139 -20.36 19.59 -0.42
N PRO A 140 -21.69 19.47 -0.34
CA PRO A 140 -22.58 20.28 -1.16
C PRO A 140 -22.32 21.79 -0.98
N ALA A 141 -22.48 22.57 -2.03
CA ALA A 141 -22.37 24.03 -1.94
C ALA A 141 -23.56 24.58 -1.12
N ALA A 142 -23.27 25.09 0.07
CA ALA A 142 -24.27 25.58 1.00
C ALA A 142 -23.64 26.48 2.09
N THR A 143 -24.49 27.08 2.90
CA THR A 143 -24.09 27.71 4.16
C THR A 143 -24.21 26.71 5.30
N TYR A 144 -23.12 26.55 6.06
CA TYR A 144 -23.02 25.63 7.20
C TYR A 144 -22.74 26.40 8.48
N SER A 145 -23.49 26.16 9.53
CA SER A 145 -23.13 26.65 10.84
C SER A 145 -21.96 25.84 11.40
N THR A 146 -21.17 26.52 12.25
CA THR A 146 -19.97 25.93 12.85
C THR A 146 -20.14 25.73 14.35
N ILE A 147 -19.40 24.74 14.88
CA ILE A 147 -19.37 24.45 16.31
C ILE A 147 -17.97 23.94 16.67
N TYR A 148 -17.46 24.36 17.82
CA TYR A 148 -16.21 23.90 18.36
C TYR A 148 -16.39 22.53 19.03
N GLY A 149 -15.65 21.55 18.57
CA GLY A 149 -15.69 20.15 19.03
C GLY A 149 -14.61 19.78 20.05
N GLY A 150 -13.78 20.73 20.46
CA GLY A 150 -12.62 20.45 21.31
C GLY A 150 -11.41 20.00 20.48
N ARG A 151 -10.56 19.18 21.08
CA ARG A 151 -9.31 18.71 20.47
C ARG A 151 -9.57 17.47 19.61
N ALA A 152 -8.93 17.43 18.43
CA ALA A 152 -9.00 16.27 17.55
C ALA A 152 -8.42 15.02 18.25
N GLY A 153 -9.15 13.91 18.22
CA GLY A 153 -8.76 12.66 18.86
C GLY A 153 -9.02 12.56 20.36
N ASP A 154 -9.36 13.66 21.04
CA ASP A 154 -9.71 13.65 22.47
C ASP A 154 -11.14 13.14 22.66
N SER A 155 -11.32 12.08 23.46
CA SER A 155 -12.61 11.45 23.76
C SER A 155 -13.23 11.91 25.07
N SER A 156 -12.59 12.82 25.80
CA SER A 156 -13.10 13.32 27.09
C SER A 156 -14.42 14.10 26.97
N PHE A 157 -14.71 14.62 25.77
CA PHE A 157 -15.96 15.31 25.46
C PHE A 157 -16.50 14.87 24.08
N THR A 158 -17.80 14.75 23.97
CA THR A 158 -18.51 14.48 22.71
C THR A 158 -19.73 15.38 22.58
N LEU A 159 -19.84 16.06 21.43
CA LEU A 159 -21.03 16.84 21.09
C LEU A 159 -22.24 15.90 20.91
N SER A 160 -23.44 16.38 21.23
CA SER A 160 -24.67 15.63 20.97
C SER A 160 -24.90 15.44 19.45
N ALA A 161 -25.64 14.40 19.08
CA ALA A 161 -26.00 14.17 17.66
C ALA A 161 -26.77 15.39 17.08
N ALA A 162 -27.61 16.05 17.87
CA ALA A 162 -28.32 17.24 17.44
C ALA A 162 -27.40 18.46 17.23
N ASP A 163 -26.32 18.55 18.00
CA ASP A 163 -25.34 19.63 17.84
C ASP A 163 -24.43 19.46 16.64
N VAL A 164 -24.20 18.25 16.18
CA VAL A 164 -23.31 17.98 15.05
C VAL A 164 -24.03 17.87 13.69
N GLN A 165 -25.31 17.60 13.71
CA GLN A 165 -26.09 17.31 12.49
C GLN A 165 -25.98 18.46 11.48
N ASN A 166 -25.44 18.16 10.29
CA ASN A 166 -25.24 19.07 9.16
C ASN A 166 -24.39 20.32 9.47
N ARG A 167 -23.51 20.26 10.48
CA ARG A 167 -22.57 21.35 10.81
C ARG A 167 -21.14 21.01 10.46
N ILE A 168 -20.32 22.05 10.31
CA ILE A 168 -18.87 21.92 10.26
C ILE A 168 -18.34 21.99 11.69
N ILE A 169 -17.66 20.95 12.14
CA ILE A 169 -17.04 20.88 13.45
C ILE A 169 -15.61 21.36 13.34
N VAL A 170 -15.28 22.41 14.09
CA VAL A 170 -13.91 22.93 14.18
C VAL A 170 -13.22 22.28 15.36
N LEU A 171 -12.05 21.71 15.11
CA LEU A 171 -11.25 20.98 16.09
C LEU A 171 -9.86 21.60 16.23
N ASP A 172 -9.37 21.66 17.46
CA ASP A 172 -7.99 22.01 17.74
C ASP A 172 -7.03 20.88 17.33
N ALA A 173 -5.74 21.20 17.16
CA ALA A 173 -4.70 20.25 16.78
C ALA A 173 -4.59 19.08 17.78
N PRO A 174 -4.37 17.84 17.31
CA PRO A 174 -4.10 16.73 18.23
C PRO A 174 -2.79 16.92 18.97
N LEU A 175 -2.60 16.20 20.09
CA LEU A 175 -1.34 16.17 20.82
C LEU A 175 -0.50 14.96 20.40
N ASN A 176 0.82 15.13 20.39
CA ASN A 176 1.76 14.03 20.29
C ASN A 176 1.95 13.32 21.65
N GLY A 177 2.77 12.28 21.71
CA GLY A 177 3.04 11.53 22.93
C GLY A 177 3.67 12.36 24.09
N ASN A 178 4.18 13.55 23.79
CA ASN A 178 4.76 14.49 24.77
C ASN A 178 3.79 15.61 25.18
N GLY A 179 2.52 15.51 24.78
CA GLY A 179 1.50 16.49 25.09
C GLY A 179 1.59 17.80 24.30
N GLN A 180 2.38 17.83 23.20
CA GLN A 180 2.52 19.02 22.35
C GLN A 180 1.63 18.93 21.10
N PRO A 181 1.07 20.06 20.61
CA PRO A 181 0.33 20.07 19.35
C PRO A 181 1.16 19.50 18.19
N THR A 182 0.53 18.71 17.32
CA THR A 182 1.21 18.07 16.19
C THR A 182 0.43 18.27 14.89
N GLY A 183 1.17 18.43 13.79
CA GLY A 183 0.63 18.42 12.42
C GLY A 183 0.30 17.01 11.88
N VAL A 184 0.60 15.96 12.64
CA VAL A 184 0.21 14.58 12.32
C VAL A 184 -1.22 14.35 12.81
N TYR A 185 -2.19 14.45 11.91
CA TYR A 185 -3.60 14.50 12.27
C TYR A 185 -4.43 13.28 11.81
N THR A 186 -3.91 12.40 10.97
CA THR A 186 -4.69 11.35 10.31
C THR A 186 -5.41 10.40 11.29
N THR A 187 -4.72 9.93 12.33
CA THR A 187 -5.34 9.07 13.36
C THR A 187 -6.41 9.80 14.14
N ALA A 188 -6.16 11.07 14.52
CA ALA A 188 -7.11 11.90 15.22
C ALA A 188 -8.33 12.26 14.35
N ALA A 189 -8.12 12.47 13.04
CA ALA A 189 -9.18 12.66 12.06
C ALA A 189 -10.08 11.43 11.97
N ALA A 190 -9.50 10.23 11.83
CA ALA A 190 -10.25 8.98 11.77
C ALA A 190 -11.11 8.78 13.05
N ALA A 191 -10.54 9.01 14.23
CA ALA A 191 -11.27 8.97 15.50
C ALA A 191 -12.42 10.00 15.56
N SER A 192 -12.20 11.20 15.01
CA SER A 192 -13.22 12.25 14.97
C SER A 192 -14.34 11.96 13.99
N ILE A 193 -14.05 11.32 12.85
CA ILE A 193 -15.05 10.83 11.89
C ILE A 193 -16.00 9.85 12.58
N ALA A 194 -15.46 8.86 13.29
CA ALA A 194 -16.26 7.86 14.01
C ALA A 194 -17.14 8.51 15.10
N ARG A 195 -16.66 9.58 15.73
CA ARG A 195 -17.38 10.29 16.79
C ARG A 195 -18.51 11.16 16.25
N TYR A 196 -18.36 11.72 15.06
CA TYR A 196 -19.26 12.72 14.50
C TYR A 196 -19.79 12.34 13.10
N PRO A 197 -20.40 11.18 12.92
CA PRO A 197 -20.82 10.70 11.59
C PRO A 197 -21.92 11.57 10.94
N GLY A 198 -22.67 12.35 11.73
CA GLY A 198 -23.72 13.25 11.23
C GLY A 198 -23.23 14.65 10.85
N ALA A 199 -21.94 14.96 11.03
CA ALA A 199 -21.41 16.27 10.67
C ALA A 199 -21.32 16.42 9.14
N ALA A 200 -21.51 17.64 8.63
CA ALA A 200 -21.26 17.97 7.24
C ALA A 200 -19.75 17.98 6.94
N GLY A 201 -18.95 18.51 7.86
CA GLY A 201 -17.49 18.56 7.73
C GLY A 201 -16.77 18.55 9.06
N LEU A 202 -15.52 18.11 9.03
CA LEU A 202 -14.53 18.27 10.10
C LEU A 202 -13.42 19.20 9.61
N MET A 203 -13.03 20.17 10.43
CA MET A 203 -11.97 21.13 10.15
C MET A 203 -10.97 21.13 11.30
N ILE A 204 -9.75 20.61 11.07
CA ILE A 204 -8.72 20.47 12.11
C ILE A 204 -7.68 21.58 11.95
N SER A 205 -7.38 22.31 13.01
CA SER A 205 -6.44 23.44 13.02
C SER A 205 -4.99 22.96 13.13
N VAL A 206 -4.33 22.69 11.96
CA VAL A 206 -2.98 22.09 11.91
C VAL A 206 -2.07 22.66 10.81
N ILE A 207 -2.57 23.56 9.93
CA ILE A 207 -1.76 24.02 8.77
C ILE A 207 -0.43 24.63 9.21
N ASP A 208 -0.43 25.43 10.28
CA ASP A 208 0.75 26.16 10.76
C ASP A 208 1.86 25.27 11.34
N ILE A 209 1.51 24.03 11.70
CA ILE A 209 2.41 23.07 12.37
C ILE A 209 2.64 21.80 11.56
N MET A 210 2.13 21.74 10.32
CA MET A 210 2.39 20.63 9.40
C MET A 210 3.82 20.63 8.90
N SER A 211 4.36 19.43 8.65
CA SER A 211 5.59 19.28 7.88
C SER A 211 5.39 19.79 6.45
N ALA A 212 6.48 20.25 5.81
CA ALA A 212 6.47 20.62 4.40
C ALA A 212 5.97 19.48 3.50
N ALA A 213 6.33 18.24 3.81
CA ALA A 213 5.88 17.05 3.07
C ALA A 213 4.35 16.89 3.16
N THR A 214 3.77 17.00 4.37
CA THR A 214 2.32 16.93 4.58
C THR A 214 1.60 18.07 3.84
N SER A 215 2.10 19.30 3.95
CA SER A 215 1.53 20.46 3.23
C SER A 215 1.56 20.28 1.72
N ASN A 216 2.68 19.76 1.18
CA ASN A 216 2.80 19.46 -0.26
C ASN A 216 1.85 18.35 -0.70
N SER A 217 1.61 17.34 0.13
CA SER A 217 0.67 16.26 -0.20
C SER A 217 -0.77 16.74 -0.36
N LEU A 218 -1.18 17.79 0.37
CA LEU A 218 -2.51 18.40 0.21
C LEU A 218 -2.64 19.16 -1.13
N ARG A 219 -1.54 19.67 -1.66
CA ARG A 219 -1.49 20.43 -2.94
C ARG A 219 -1.37 19.50 -4.17
N SER A 220 -0.79 18.33 -3.97
CA SER A 220 -0.50 17.38 -5.05
C SER A 220 -1.74 16.57 -5.44
N ARG A 221 -1.70 16.01 -6.64
CA ARG A 221 -2.61 14.94 -7.04
C ARG A 221 -2.25 13.68 -6.28
N GLY A 222 -3.25 12.97 -5.77
CA GLY A 222 -3.08 11.67 -5.14
C GLY A 222 -4.06 10.66 -5.71
N LEU A 223 -3.87 9.39 -5.39
CA LEU A 223 -4.79 8.35 -5.79
C LEU A 223 -6.03 8.33 -4.89
N GLY A 224 -7.13 7.87 -5.43
CA GLY A 224 -8.38 7.58 -4.76
C GLY A 224 -9.13 6.50 -5.52
N VAL A 225 -10.22 6.00 -4.97
CA VAL A 225 -11.09 5.01 -5.62
C VAL A 225 -12.44 5.67 -5.91
N GLN A 226 -12.92 5.50 -7.13
CA GLN A 226 -14.22 6.03 -7.55
C GLN A 226 -15.35 5.26 -6.85
N GLY A 227 -16.38 5.97 -6.40
CA GLY A 227 -17.56 5.35 -5.77
C GLY A 227 -17.38 4.86 -4.33
N ASN A 228 -16.19 4.95 -3.75
CA ASN A 228 -15.91 4.44 -2.41
C ASN A 228 -16.14 5.47 -1.28
N ALA A 229 -16.92 6.51 -1.52
CA ALA A 229 -17.27 7.46 -0.47
C ALA A 229 -18.40 6.87 0.39
N PRO A 230 -18.19 6.66 1.69
CA PRO A 230 -19.27 6.31 2.60
C PRO A 230 -20.35 7.41 2.57
N THR A 231 -21.60 7.04 2.41
CA THR A 231 -22.73 7.97 2.24
C THR A 231 -23.04 8.84 3.47
N ARG A 232 -22.28 8.69 4.57
CA ARG A 232 -22.54 9.37 5.86
C ARG A 232 -21.27 9.71 6.63
N THR A 233 -20.20 10.10 5.95
CA THR A 233 -19.01 10.60 6.65
C THR A 233 -18.82 12.08 6.39
N PRO A 234 -18.30 12.85 7.36
CA PRO A 234 -18.04 14.28 7.18
C PRO A 234 -17.00 14.52 6.07
N PHE A 235 -17.06 15.71 5.46
CA PHE A 235 -16.02 16.17 4.54
C PHE A 235 -14.79 16.62 5.34
N GLY A 236 -13.58 16.26 4.87
CA GLY A 236 -12.34 16.56 5.59
C GLY A 236 -11.69 17.86 5.16
N MET A 237 -11.37 18.72 6.12
CA MET A 237 -10.61 19.96 5.91
C MET A 237 -9.58 20.15 7.02
N VAL A 238 -8.54 20.88 6.71
CA VAL A 238 -7.60 21.44 7.69
C VAL A 238 -7.57 22.95 7.58
N THR A 239 -7.24 23.64 8.67
CA THR A 239 -7.21 25.10 8.71
C THR A 239 -5.99 25.61 9.46
N SER A 240 -5.63 26.88 9.25
CA SER A 240 -4.67 27.61 10.08
C SER A 240 -5.32 28.05 11.39
N ALA A 241 -4.53 28.32 12.42
CA ALA A 241 -5.01 28.83 13.68
C ALA A 241 -5.76 30.17 13.52
N SER A 242 -5.21 31.07 12.69
CA SER A 242 -5.83 32.37 12.41
C SER A 242 -7.16 32.26 11.68
N ALA A 243 -7.30 31.28 10.74
CA ALA A 243 -8.57 31.06 10.07
C ALA A 243 -9.60 30.40 11.01
N ALA A 244 -9.16 29.46 11.86
CA ALA A 244 -10.02 28.89 12.89
C ALA A 244 -10.55 29.95 13.87
N GLU A 245 -9.69 30.92 14.27
CA GLU A 245 -10.10 32.06 15.10
C GLU A 245 -11.11 32.96 14.36
N LYS A 246 -10.92 33.29 13.10
CA LYS A 246 -11.91 34.02 12.28
C LYS A 246 -13.28 33.33 12.23
N ILE A 247 -13.27 31.99 12.12
CA ILE A 247 -14.49 31.17 12.08
C ILE A 247 -15.17 31.15 13.44
N MET A 248 -14.42 30.96 14.52
CA MET A 248 -14.96 30.79 15.86
C MET A 248 -15.14 32.09 16.64
N GLY A 249 -14.60 33.20 16.15
CA GLY A 249 -14.66 34.52 16.79
C GLY A 249 -13.71 34.69 18.00
N ALA A 250 -12.91 33.65 18.33
CA ALA A 250 -11.91 33.67 19.41
C ALA A 250 -10.88 32.56 19.21
N PRO A 251 -9.66 32.66 19.80
CA PRO A 251 -8.68 31.60 19.80
C PRO A 251 -9.25 30.29 20.37
N LEU A 252 -9.03 29.16 19.66
CA LEU A 252 -9.59 27.86 20.03
C LEU A 252 -9.25 27.45 21.47
N ALA A 253 -8.06 27.80 21.95
CA ALA A 253 -7.61 27.50 23.32
C ALA A 253 -8.46 28.17 24.42
N THR A 254 -9.22 29.22 24.10
CA THR A 254 -10.09 29.94 25.05
C THR A 254 -11.54 29.43 25.03
N LEU A 255 -11.88 28.59 24.06
CA LEU A 255 -13.24 28.11 23.86
C LEU A 255 -13.53 26.83 24.65
N LYS A 256 -14.77 26.67 25.05
CA LYS A 256 -15.28 25.39 25.55
C LYS A 256 -15.94 24.62 24.41
N PRO A 257 -15.79 23.28 24.35
CA PRO A 257 -16.51 22.46 23.39
C PRO A 257 -18.03 22.76 23.44
N GLY A 258 -18.65 22.87 22.26
CA GLY A 258 -20.03 23.31 22.10
C GLY A 258 -20.18 24.81 21.78
N ALA A 259 -19.10 25.61 21.85
CA ALA A 259 -19.15 27.03 21.44
C ALA A 259 -19.50 27.12 19.94
N ARG A 260 -20.39 28.04 19.58
CA ARG A 260 -20.82 28.28 18.21
C ARG A 260 -19.97 29.36 17.57
N GLY A 261 -19.60 29.16 16.32
CA GLY A 261 -18.88 30.12 15.50
C GLY A 261 -19.77 30.75 14.42
N ALA A 262 -19.14 31.46 13.50
CA ALA A 262 -19.79 32.05 12.34
C ALA A 262 -20.25 30.99 11.34
N ASP A 263 -21.24 31.32 10.54
CA ASP A 263 -21.64 30.50 9.40
C ASP A 263 -20.59 30.58 8.29
N ILE A 264 -20.36 29.47 7.60
CA ILE A 264 -19.44 29.35 6.47
C ILE A 264 -20.25 29.09 5.19
N GLN A 265 -20.10 29.94 4.18
CA GLN A 265 -20.53 29.60 2.84
C GLN A 265 -19.43 28.75 2.18
N ALA A 266 -19.73 27.48 1.96
CA ALA A 266 -18.77 26.52 1.42
C ALA A 266 -19.14 26.16 -0.05
N ASN A 267 -18.16 26.22 -0.94
CA ASN A 267 -18.19 25.64 -2.26
C ASN A 267 -16.83 24.99 -2.50
N VAL A 268 -16.66 23.77 -2.00
CA VAL A 268 -15.40 23.05 -2.02
C VAL A 268 -15.57 21.71 -2.73
N ARG A 269 -14.60 21.34 -3.55
CA ARG A 269 -14.65 20.10 -4.32
C ARG A 269 -13.26 19.60 -4.70
N PHE A 270 -13.21 18.33 -5.04
CA PHE A 270 -12.07 17.72 -5.71
C PHE A 270 -12.29 17.66 -7.22
N ILE A 271 -11.18 17.64 -7.96
CA ILE A 271 -11.15 17.34 -9.39
C ILE A 271 -10.61 15.93 -9.53
N ASP A 272 -11.41 15.07 -10.15
CA ASP A 272 -11.04 13.70 -10.46
C ASP A 272 -10.60 13.58 -11.92
N GLY A 273 -9.54 12.81 -12.18
CA GLY A 273 -9.02 12.51 -13.49
C GLY A 273 -8.62 11.03 -13.59
N PRO A 274 -8.38 10.54 -14.81
CA PRO A 274 -7.99 9.15 -15.02
C PRO A 274 -6.58 8.89 -14.47
N VAL A 275 -6.31 7.62 -14.11
CA VAL A 275 -4.97 7.07 -13.93
C VAL A 275 -4.31 6.78 -15.29
N GLU A 276 -2.99 6.62 -15.32
CA GLU A 276 -2.22 6.37 -16.56
C GLU A 276 -2.52 4.97 -17.14
N ALA A 277 -2.66 3.97 -16.27
CA ALA A 277 -2.95 2.60 -16.63
C ALA A 277 -3.98 2.00 -15.66
N PRO A 278 -4.75 0.97 -16.06
CA PRO A 278 -5.69 0.31 -15.16
C PRO A 278 -5.01 -0.21 -13.90
N ALA A 279 -5.50 0.21 -12.72
CA ALA A 279 -5.07 -0.35 -11.45
C ALA A 279 -5.84 -1.65 -11.18
N ARG A 280 -5.13 -2.68 -10.71
CA ARG A 280 -5.72 -4.00 -10.54
C ARG A 280 -4.99 -4.83 -9.49
N ASN A 281 -5.74 -5.58 -8.68
CA ASN A 281 -5.20 -6.68 -7.90
C ASN A 281 -4.98 -7.89 -8.82
N VAL A 282 -3.96 -8.72 -8.53
CA VAL A 282 -3.79 -10.01 -9.18
C VAL A 282 -4.21 -11.11 -8.21
N ILE A 283 -5.01 -12.06 -8.69
CA ILE A 283 -5.57 -13.11 -7.84
C ILE A 283 -5.43 -14.46 -8.53
N ALA A 284 -4.81 -15.40 -7.82
CA ALA A 284 -4.63 -16.77 -8.28
C ALA A 284 -5.07 -17.78 -7.21
N ILE A 285 -5.47 -18.96 -7.64
CA ILE A 285 -5.94 -20.04 -6.76
C ILE A 285 -5.12 -21.31 -6.98
N VAL A 286 -4.54 -21.81 -5.91
CA VAL A 286 -4.11 -23.21 -5.82
C VAL A 286 -5.28 -24.01 -5.29
N ARG A 287 -5.97 -24.72 -6.19
CA ARG A 287 -7.22 -25.43 -5.83
C ARG A 287 -6.97 -26.57 -4.84
N GLY A 288 -7.77 -26.62 -3.78
CA GLY A 288 -7.73 -27.66 -2.77
C GLY A 288 -8.18 -29.03 -3.29
N SER A 289 -7.74 -30.09 -2.62
CA SER A 289 -8.03 -31.50 -2.97
C SER A 289 -9.28 -32.07 -2.31
N ASP A 290 -9.70 -31.52 -1.15
CA ASP A 290 -10.83 -32.06 -0.40
C ASP A 290 -12.16 -31.47 -0.94
N PRO A 291 -13.06 -32.29 -1.48
CA PRO A 291 -14.34 -31.81 -2.05
C PRO A 291 -15.19 -31.00 -1.06
N ALA A 292 -15.10 -31.29 0.25
CA ALA A 292 -15.85 -30.58 1.29
C ALA A 292 -15.20 -29.25 1.69
N LEU A 293 -13.87 -29.12 1.54
CA LEU A 293 -13.09 -27.98 2.05
C LEU A 293 -12.50 -27.09 0.94
N ARG A 294 -12.42 -27.56 -0.30
CA ARG A 294 -11.77 -26.83 -1.41
C ARG A 294 -12.39 -25.48 -1.76
N ASN A 295 -13.58 -25.18 -1.28
CA ASN A 295 -14.22 -23.87 -1.43
C ASN A 295 -13.96 -22.96 -0.23
N GLU A 296 -13.11 -23.37 0.70
CA GLU A 296 -12.55 -22.53 1.75
C GLU A 296 -11.12 -22.16 1.39
N TYR A 297 -10.71 -20.93 1.73
CA TYR A 297 -9.47 -20.35 1.26
C TYR A 297 -8.60 -19.87 2.41
N VAL A 298 -7.31 -20.19 2.35
CA VAL A 298 -6.27 -19.48 3.12
C VAL A 298 -5.66 -18.47 2.17
N ALA A 299 -5.83 -17.18 2.44
CA ALA A 299 -5.28 -16.12 1.62
C ALA A 299 -3.82 -15.85 1.99
N ILE A 300 -2.96 -15.61 0.99
CA ILE A 300 -1.60 -15.11 1.15
C ILE A 300 -1.52 -13.81 0.35
N GLY A 301 -1.13 -12.71 0.99
CA GLY A 301 -1.13 -11.38 0.41
C GLY A 301 0.21 -10.66 0.54
N ALA A 302 0.44 -9.74 -0.40
CA ALA A 302 1.51 -8.74 -0.44
C ALA A 302 1.05 -7.61 -1.36
N HIS A 303 1.73 -6.45 -1.37
CA HIS A 303 1.40 -5.44 -2.36
C HIS A 303 2.36 -5.43 -3.55
N SER A 304 1.85 -5.00 -4.69
CA SER A 304 2.56 -4.99 -5.97
C SER A 304 3.06 -3.62 -6.37
N ASP A 305 2.53 -2.56 -5.77
CA ASP A 305 2.91 -1.17 -6.06
C ASP A 305 4.04 -0.67 -5.16
N HIS A 306 4.57 0.51 -5.51
CA HIS A 306 5.45 1.32 -4.70
C HIS A 306 5.30 2.81 -5.08
N ILE A 307 6.18 3.69 -4.62
CA ILE A 307 5.97 5.15 -4.59
C ILE A 307 6.46 5.92 -5.83
N ALA A 308 6.64 5.27 -6.97
CA ALA A 308 7.00 5.88 -8.26
C ALA A 308 8.44 6.40 -8.36
N THR A 309 8.58 7.64 -8.84
CA THR A 309 9.88 8.30 -9.08
C THR A 309 9.94 9.65 -8.40
N ALA A 310 11.11 10.01 -7.88
CA ALA A 310 11.36 11.34 -7.36
C ALA A 310 11.37 12.39 -8.49
N THR A 311 10.91 13.59 -8.20
CA THR A 311 10.96 14.72 -9.15
C THR A 311 12.39 15.18 -9.46
N ARG A 312 13.35 14.85 -8.60
CA ARG A 312 14.77 15.21 -8.77
C ARG A 312 15.64 14.01 -8.37
N ALA A 313 16.55 13.64 -9.26
CA ALA A 313 17.54 12.61 -8.97
C ALA A 313 18.48 13.06 -7.85
N VAL A 314 18.73 12.16 -6.90
CA VAL A 314 19.65 12.35 -5.76
C VAL A 314 20.95 11.57 -5.96
N ASP A 315 22.00 11.96 -5.26
CA ASP A 315 23.25 11.18 -5.20
C ASP A 315 22.99 9.93 -4.34
N HIS A 316 22.94 8.77 -5.00
CA HIS A 316 22.60 7.49 -4.36
C HIS A 316 23.53 7.14 -3.20
N ASP A 317 24.85 7.26 -3.39
CA ASP A 317 25.82 6.84 -2.38
C ASP A 317 25.81 7.76 -1.16
N SER A 318 25.63 9.06 -1.40
CA SER A 318 25.49 10.03 -0.31
C SER A 318 24.23 9.77 0.51
N LEU A 319 23.11 9.45 -0.15
CA LEU A 319 21.85 9.13 0.52
C LEU A 319 21.98 7.81 1.31
N LYS A 320 22.55 6.77 0.69
CA LYS A 320 22.80 5.47 1.36
C LYS A 320 23.64 5.61 2.61
N ALA A 321 24.77 6.32 2.49
CA ALA A 321 25.67 6.58 3.63
C ALA A 321 24.95 7.40 4.72
N TYR A 322 24.20 8.43 4.33
CA TYR A 322 23.41 9.25 5.25
C TYR A 322 22.38 8.40 6.01
N ASN A 323 21.60 7.58 5.30
CA ASN A 323 20.59 6.72 5.91
C ASN A 323 21.19 5.76 6.93
N GLN A 324 22.33 5.14 6.62
CA GLN A 324 23.01 4.22 7.55
C GLN A 324 23.50 4.88 8.83
N VAL A 325 23.91 6.15 8.77
CA VAL A 325 24.40 6.89 9.95
C VAL A 325 23.25 7.50 10.74
N MET A 326 22.27 8.09 10.05
CA MET A 326 21.21 8.87 10.68
C MET A 326 19.96 8.04 11.05
N ARG A 327 19.86 6.82 10.53
CA ARG A 327 18.77 5.89 10.83
C ARG A 327 19.31 4.53 11.29
N PRO A 328 20.13 4.48 12.37
CA PRO A 328 20.81 3.26 12.80
C PRO A 328 19.84 2.16 13.25
N ASN A 329 18.63 2.52 13.61
CA ASN A 329 17.56 1.59 14.03
C ASN A 329 16.49 1.40 12.95
N GLY A 330 16.84 1.71 11.70
CA GLY A 330 15.89 1.67 10.59
C GLY A 330 14.83 2.78 10.65
N ALA A 331 13.72 2.58 9.96
CA ALA A 331 12.58 3.48 9.95
C ALA A 331 11.56 3.16 11.06
N ASP A 332 11.83 2.17 11.91
CA ASP A 332 10.98 1.78 13.04
C ASP A 332 10.93 2.84 14.14
N GLN A 333 11.97 3.63 14.25
CA GLN A 333 11.99 4.76 15.16
C GLN A 333 11.48 6.01 14.44
N ARG A 334 10.23 6.39 14.71
CA ARG A 334 9.68 7.70 14.32
C ARG A 334 10.23 8.85 15.18
N VAL A 335 11.47 8.79 15.59
CA VAL A 335 12.12 9.94 16.16
C VAL A 335 12.55 10.79 14.97
N ALA A 336 11.80 11.87 14.70
CA ALA A 336 12.35 12.96 13.92
C ALA A 336 13.67 13.34 14.61
N ASN A 337 14.79 12.94 14.01
CA ASN A 337 16.09 13.36 14.52
C ASN A 337 16.20 14.84 14.19
N THR A 338 15.64 15.68 15.07
CA THR A 338 15.66 17.15 14.95
C THR A 338 17.01 17.72 15.42
N ALA A 339 17.88 16.87 15.97
CA ALA A 339 19.23 17.27 16.35
C ALA A 339 20.06 17.55 15.09
N PRO A 340 20.84 18.63 15.06
CA PRO A 340 21.80 18.87 13.98
C PRO A 340 22.78 17.68 13.85
N ILE A 341 23.14 17.35 12.61
CA ILE A 341 24.18 16.34 12.35
C ILE A 341 25.52 16.79 12.98
N THR A 342 26.16 15.90 13.73
CA THR A 342 27.47 16.19 14.34
C THR A 342 28.59 16.05 13.32
N ASP A 343 29.74 16.69 13.59
CA ASP A 343 30.93 16.56 12.74
C ASP A 343 31.41 15.10 12.61
N GLU A 344 31.29 14.32 13.69
CA GLU A 344 31.63 12.89 13.70
C GLU A 344 30.69 12.10 12.79
N GLN A 345 29.38 12.33 12.90
CA GLN A 345 28.38 11.70 12.00
C GLN A 345 28.64 12.09 10.56
N LEU A 346 28.94 13.37 10.29
CA LEU A 346 29.24 13.84 8.94
C LEU A 346 30.52 13.21 8.38
N ALA A 347 31.57 13.07 9.21
CA ALA A 347 32.79 12.36 8.83
C ALA A 347 32.51 10.89 8.49
N ARG A 348 31.69 10.22 9.28
CA ARG A 348 31.26 8.83 9.02
C ARG A 348 30.48 8.70 7.74
N VAL A 349 29.53 9.62 7.46
CA VAL A 349 28.78 9.65 6.17
C VAL A 349 29.76 9.77 5.00
N ARG A 350 30.76 10.69 5.08
CA ARG A 350 31.77 10.84 4.02
C ARG A 350 32.56 9.55 3.81
N SER A 351 33.04 8.95 4.88
CA SER A 351 33.81 7.70 4.83
C SER A 351 33.03 6.55 4.19
N LEU A 352 31.77 6.37 4.57
CA LEU A 352 30.89 5.36 3.98
C LEU A 352 30.62 5.63 2.50
N ARG A 353 30.29 6.87 2.14
CA ARG A 353 30.11 7.27 0.74
C ARG A 353 31.35 6.96 -0.09
N ASP A 354 32.52 7.36 0.39
CA ASP A 354 33.76 7.14 -0.34
C ASP A 354 34.12 5.66 -0.44
N SER A 355 33.69 4.84 0.53
CA SER A 355 33.80 3.39 0.47
C SER A 355 32.91 2.80 -0.65
N LEU A 356 31.65 3.25 -0.76
CA LEU A 356 30.76 2.84 -1.83
C LEU A 356 31.34 3.20 -3.22
N ARG A 357 31.87 4.41 -3.37
CA ARG A 357 32.47 4.90 -4.62
C ARG A 357 33.78 4.22 -5.03
N ARG A 358 34.37 3.39 -4.17
CA ARG A 358 35.50 2.53 -4.55
C ARG A 358 35.07 1.27 -5.30
N VAL A 359 33.82 0.83 -5.16
CA VAL A 359 33.32 -0.43 -5.73
C VAL A 359 32.45 -0.23 -6.97
N HIS A 360 31.96 0.99 -7.20
CA HIS A 360 31.21 1.38 -8.40
C HIS A 360 31.30 2.89 -8.67
N ALA A 361 30.99 3.28 -9.91
CA ALA A 361 30.95 4.70 -10.27
C ALA A 361 29.81 5.42 -9.53
N PRO A 362 29.99 6.71 -9.14
CA PRO A 362 28.92 7.52 -8.58
C PRO A 362 27.73 7.60 -9.53
N ARG A 363 26.52 7.47 -8.99
CA ARG A 363 25.27 7.58 -9.78
C ARG A 363 24.26 8.48 -9.10
N ARG A 364 23.43 9.09 -9.92
CA ARG A 364 22.22 9.77 -9.45
C ARG A 364 21.02 8.88 -9.75
N ASP A 365 20.10 8.85 -8.81
CA ASP A 365 18.92 8.03 -8.89
C ASP A 365 17.66 8.80 -8.53
N SER A 366 16.55 8.46 -9.16
CA SER A 366 15.24 9.03 -8.90
C SER A 366 14.14 7.98 -8.83
N ILE A 367 14.46 6.69 -9.03
CA ILE A 367 13.48 5.62 -9.07
C ILE A 367 13.42 4.98 -7.68
N TYR A 368 12.23 4.90 -7.12
CA TYR A 368 11.99 4.13 -5.90
C TYR A 368 11.72 2.68 -6.31
N ASN A 369 12.78 1.87 -6.41
CA ASN A 369 12.66 0.49 -6.87
C ASN A 369 11.85 -0.39 -5.92
N GLY A 370 11.85 -0.07 -4.61
CA GLY A 370 11.06 -0.81 -3.62
C GLY A 370 11.36 -2.30 -3.64
N ALA A 371 12.66 -2.66 -3.57
CA ALA A 371 13.07 -4.05 -3.67
C ALA A 371 12.64 -4.87 -2.45
N ASP A 372 12.63 -4.25 -1.27
CA ASP A 372 12.07 -4.83 -0.05
C ASP A 372 10.59 -4.45 0.09
N ASP A 373 10.25 -3.20 -0.13
CA ASP A 373 8.91 -2.62 0.02
C ASP A 373 8.17 -2.48 -1.34
N ASP A 374 7.23 -3.33 -1.78
CA ASP A 374 7.08 -4.68 -1.29
C ASP A 374 7.40 -5.68 -2.41
N GLY A 375 8.53 -5.43 -3.10
CA GLY A 375 9.09 -6.39 -4.04
C GLY A 375 9.35 -7.74 -3.38
N SER A 376 9.80 -7.72 -2.11
CA SER A 376 10.13 -8.93 -1.36
C SER A 376 8.91 -9.78 -1.02
N GLY A 377 7.82 -9.20 -0.53
CA GLY A 377 6.58 -9.92 -0.27
C GLY A 377 5.93 -10.41 -1.56
N SER A 378 5.89 -9.57 -2.59
CA SER A 378 5.39 -9.93 -3.92
C SER A 378 6.15 -11.13 -4.52
N VAL A 379 7.48 -11.16 -4.41
CA VAL A 379 8.31 -12.28 -4.87
C VAL A 379 8.16 -13.50 -3.96
N ALA A 380 8.01 -13.32 -2.66
CA ALA A 380 7.76 -14.43 -1.75
C ALA A 380 6.47 -15.19 -2.12
N ILE A 381 5.40 -14.48 -2.53
CA ILE A 381 4.18 -15.16 -3.03
C ILE A 381 4.48 -15.94 -4.34
N LEU A 382 5.28 -15.39 -5.26
CA LEU A 382 5.66 -16.10 -6.49
C LEU A 382 6.44 -17.39 -6.20
N GLU A 383 7.38 -17.36 -5.24
CA GLU A 383 8.12 -18.54 -4.79
C GLU A 383 7.18 -19.57 -4.13
N ILE A 384 6.27 -19.11 -3.28
CA ILE A 384 5.24 -19.96 -2.65
C ILE A 384 4.34 -20.60 -3.71
N ALA A 385 3.89 -19.82 -4.69
CA ALA A 385 3.04 -20.28 -5.79
C ALA A 385 3.69 -21.42 -6.58
N GLU A 386 4.96 -21.23 -6.97
CA GLU A 386 5.71 -22.25 -7.73
C GLU A 386 5.98 -23.50 -6.88
N SER A 387 6.29 -23.31 -5.59
CA SER A 387 6.43 -24.44 -4.66
C SER A 387 5.14 -25.24 -4.52
N LEU A 388 4.01 -24.57 -4.33
CA LEU A 388 2.69 -25.22 -4.19
C LEU A 388 2.23 -25.91 -5.49
N ALA A 389 2.57 -25.36 -6.66
CA ALA A 389 2.29 -26.00 -7.94
C ALA A 389 3.02 -27.34 -8.11
N GLY A 390 4.20 -27.48 -7.51
CA GLY A 390 5.01 -28.71 -7.51
C GLY A 390 4.71 -29.69 -6.36
N MET A 391 3.77 -29.37 -5.46
CA MET A 391 3.46 -30.17 -4.26
C MET A 391 2.08 -30.86 -4.36
N PRO A 392 1.78 -31.89 -3.54
CA PRO A 392 0.42 -32.37 -3.36
C PRO A 392 -0.50 -31.23 -2.91
N ARG A 393 -1.68 -31.16 -3.50
CA ARG A 393 -2.67 -30.10 -3.20
C ARG A 393 -3.11 -30.18 -1.75
N PRO A 394 -3.15 -29.05 -1.01
CA PRO A 394 -3.71 -29.01 0.33
C PRO A 394 -5.21 -29.31 0.31
N ARG A 395 -5.82 -29.55 1.47
CA ARG A 395 -7.25 -29.84 1.55
C ARG A 395 -8.09 -28.62 1.18
N ARG A 396 -7.82 -27.43 1.79
CA ARG A 396 -8.41 -26.15 1.41
C ARG A 396 -7.63 -25.52 0.29
N SER A 397 -8.26 -24.64 -0.46
CA SER A 397 -7.59 -23.85 -1.47
C SER A 397 -6.69 -22.76 -0.85
N ILE A 398 -5.63 -22.41 -1.56
CA ILE A 398 -4.82 -21.23 -1.23
C ILE A 398 -5.19 -20.12 -2.23
N LEU A 399 -5.51 -18.94 -1.72
CA LEU A 399 -5.79 -17.74 -2.49
C LEU A 399 -4.56 -16.82 -2.45
N LEU A 400 -3.94 -16.59 -3.58
CA LEU A 400 -2.76 -15.72 -3.69
C LEU A 400 -3.21 -14.37 -4.21
N VAL A 401 -2.90 -13.28 -3.48
CA VAL A 401 -3.38 -11.94 -3.82
C VAL A 401 -2.24 -10.93 -3.78
N TRP A 402 -1.99 -10.29 -4.92
CA TRP A 402 -1.11 -9.12 -5.01
C TRP A 402 -1.98 -7.88 -5.06
N HIS A 403 -1.98 -7.12 -3.98
CA HIS A 403 -2.75 -5.88 -3.88
C HIS A 403 -2.06 -4.74 -4.61
N THR A 404 -2.84 -3.78 -5.12
CA THR A 404 -2.34 -2.54 -5.71
C THR A 404 -2.76 -1.34 -4.86
N GLY A 405 -1.94 -0.29 -4.79
CA GLY A 405 -2.29 0.96 -4.10
C GLY A 405 -2.22 0.87 -2.59
N GLU A 406 -1.38 0.00 -2.03
CA GLU A 406 -1.06 -0.04 -0.60
C GLU A 406 -0.47 1.29 -0.16
N GLU A 407 0.54 1.78 -0.88
CA GLU A 407 1.29 3.01 -0.63
C GLU A 407 0.43 4.29 -0.68
N SER A 408 -0.73 4.19 -1.32
CA SER A 408 -1.71 5.28 -1.41
C SER A 408 -2.84 5.15 -0.37
N GLY A 409 -2.65 4.30 0.63
CA GLY A 409 -3.58 4.09 1.75
C GLY A 409 -4.44 2.84 1.61
N LEU A 410 -3.86 1.71 1.26
CA LEU A 410 -4.47 0.38 1.25
C LEU A 410 -5.64 0.27 0.25
N LEU A 411 -5.57 0.97 -0.90
CA LEU A 411 -6.72 1.12 -1.79
C LEU A 411 -7.18 -0.21 -2.40
N GLY A 412 -6.24 -1.04 -2.86
CA GLY A 412 -6.53 -2.30 -3.51
C GLY A 412 -7.01 -3.39 -2.55
N SER A 413 -6.39 -3.51 -1.38
CA SER A 413 -6.84 -4.45 -0.36
C SER A 413 -8.17 -4.05 0.26
N ALA A 414 -8.42 -2.74 0.43
CA ALA A 414 -9.73 -2.25 0.84
C ALA A 414 -10.81 -2.60 -0.19
N TRP A 415 -10.50 -2.38 -1.49
CA TRP A 415 -11.41 -2.75 -2.57
C TRP A 415 -11.67 -4.25 -2.59
N PHE A 416 -10.62 -5.07 -2.47
CA PHE A 416 -10.77 -6.52 -2.41
C PHE A 416 -11.62 -6.97 -1.22
N ALA A 417 -11.37 -6.46 -0.02
CA ALA A 417 -12.12 -6.84 1.17
C ALA A 417 -13.62 -6.47 1.10
N ASP A 418 -13.94 -5.36 0.41
CA ASP A 418 -15.31 -4.90 0.20
C ASP A 418 -15.98 -5.58 -1.02
N HIS A 419 -15.21 -6.14 -1.97
CA HIS A 419 -15.66 -6.72 -3.24
C HIS A 419 -14.91 -8.03 -3.55
N THR A 420 -14.88 -8.97 -2.61
CA THR A 420 -14.13 -10.22 -2.76
C THR A 420 -14.55 -11.00 -4.01
N THR A 421 -13.58 -11.58 -4.73
CA THR A 421 -13.82 -12.42 -5.92
C THR A 421 -14.19 -13.86 -5.57
N VAL A 422 -14.04 -14.24 -4.30
CA VAL A 422 -14.55 -15.48 -3.69
C VAL A 422 -15.50 -15.11 -2.55
N PRO A 423 -16.41 -16.00 -2.10
CA PRO A 423 -17.29 -15.66 -0.98
C PRO A 423 -16.49 -15.22 0.24
N HIS A 424 -16.77 -14.03 0.79
CA HIS A 424 -16.05 -13.44 1.91
C HIS A 424 -15.89 -14.42 3.08
N ASP A 425 -16.96 -15.07 3.48
CA ASP A 425 -16.99 -16.03 4.61
C ASP A 425 -16.25 -17.34 4.32
N SER A 426 -15.79 -17.54 3.08
CA SER A 426 -14.96 -18.70 2.71
C SER A 426 -13.47 -18.46 2.95
N ILE A 427 -13.03 -17.22 3.21
CA ILE A 427 -11.64 -16.92 3.57
C ILE A 427 -11.45 -17.19 5.07
N VAL A 428 -10.73 -18.26 5.39
CA VAL A 428 -10.60 -18.74 6.79
C VAL A 428 -9.46 -18.07 7.55
N ALA A 429 -8.44 -17.58 6.85
CA ALA A 429 -7.33 -16.78 7.37
C ALA A 429 -6.61 -16.06 6.24
N GLN A 430 -5.88 -14.98 6.58
CA GLN A 430 -5.00 -14.26 5.66
C GLN A 430 -3.60 -14.12 6.27
N LEU A 431 -2.58 -14.44 5.47
CA LEU A 431 -1.16 -14.27 5.81
C LEU A 431 -0.60 -13.17 4.91
N ASN A 432 -0.16 -12.07 5.49
CA ASN A 432 0.40 -10.94 4.74
C ASN A 432 1.90 -10.87 4.88
N MET A 433 2.60 -10.65 3.79
CA MET A 433 4.03 -10.40 3.78
C MET A 433 4.29 -8.99 3.24
N ASP A 434 5.07 -8.22 3.99
CA ASP A 434 5.44 -6.87 3.60
C ASP A 434 6.78 -6.55 4.26
N MET A 435 7.80 -6.26 3.42
CA MET A 435 9.19 -6.06 3.81
C MET A 435 9.81 -7.30 4.51
N VAL A 436 9.99 -8.36 3.74
CA VAL A 436 10.52 -9.65 4.22
C VAL A 436 11.92 -9.99 3.68
N GLY A 437 12.49 -9.13 2.84
CA GLY A 437 13.77 -9.35 2.18
C GLY A 437 14.97 -8.76 2.91
N ARG A 438 14.78 -7.94 3.95
CA ARG A 438 15.87 -7.34 4.74
C ARG A 438 15.75 -7.76 6.22
N GLY A 439 16.26 -6.97 7.18
CA GLY A 439 16.17 -7.27 8.61
C GLY A 439 17.37 -8.02 9.17
N GLU A 440 18.53 -7.94 8.52
CA GLU A 440 19.81 -8.34 9.09
C GLU A 440 20.29 -7.31 10.13
N LYS A 441 21.32 -7.65 10.91
CA LYS A 441 21.89 -6.71 11.92
C LYS A 441 22.30 -5.36 11.35
N ARG A 442 22.67 -5.31 10.07
CA ARG A 442 23.00 -4.07 9.37
C ARG A 442 21.76 -3.19 9.09
N ASP A 443 20.57 -3.79 9.08
CA ASP A 443 19.30 -3.14 8.76
C ASP A 443 18.55 -2.75 10.04
N ASN A 444 18.66 -3.60 11.08
CA ASN A 444 18.01 -3.41 12.36
C ASN A 444 18.93 -4.01 13.47
N PRO A 445 19.25 -3.31 14.56
CA PRO A 445 20.07 -3.84 15.65
C PRO A 445 19.55 -5.12 16.29
N ALA A 446 18.22 -5.30 16.36
CA ALA A 446 17.59 -6.55 16.80
C ALA A 446 17.59 -7.65 15.72
N GLY A 447 17.93 -7.28 14.47
CA GLY A 447 17.88 -8.15 13.31
C GLY A 447 18.85 -9.32 13.33
N GLY A 448 18.72 -10.16 12.32
CA GLY A 448 19.55 -11.33 12.07
C GLY A 448 18.82 -12.42 11.33
N PRO A 449 19.51 -13.53 11.01
CA PRO A 449 18.93 -14.58 10.15
C PRO A 449 17.71 -15.29 10.75
N ARG A 450 17.50 -15.16 12.06
CA ARG A 450 16.34 -15.74 12.75
C ARG A 450 15.33 -14.68 13.23
N TYR A 451 15.55 -13.40 12.95
CA TYR A 451 14.63 -12.35 13.36
C TYR A 451 13.44 -12.26 12.42
N ILE A 452 12.24 -12.19 13.01
CA ILE A 452 10.98 -11.96 12.28
C ILE A 452 9.98 -11.28 13.20
N GLN A 453 9.17 -10.40 12.65
CA GLN A 453 8.05 -9.76 13.34
C GLN A 453 6.75 -10.42 12.91
N VAL A 454 5.86 -10.69 13.86
CA VAL A 454 4.51 -11.20 13.59
C VAL A 454 3.50 -10.34 14.33
N MET A 455 2.49 -9.86 13.63
CA MET A 455 1.43 -9.02 14.18
C MET A 455 0.06 -9.60 13.82
N GLY A 456 -0.90 -9.41 14.73
CA GLY A 456 -2.31 -9.72 14.51
C GLY A 456 -2.68 -11.20 14.62
N SER A 457 -1.71 -12.13 14.70
CA SER A 457 -1.99 -13.58 14.65
C SER A 457 -2.91 -14.07 15.76
N ARG A 458 -2.99 -13.35 16.90
CA ARG A 458 -3.84 -13.66 18.04
C ARG A 458 -4.95 -12.64 18.30
N ARG A 459 -5.14 -11.65 17.43
CA ARG A 459 -6.13 -10.59 17.65
C ARG A 459 -7.56 -11.03 17.42
N LEU A 460 -7.79 -11.91 16.46
CA LEU A 460 -9.12 -12.47 16.15
C LEU A 460 -9.22 -13.97 16.43
N SER A 461 -8.08 -14.67 16.46
CA SER A 461 -8.04 -16.14 16.57
C SER A 461 -6.86 -16.60 17.41
N THR A 462 -7.12 -17.25 18.53
CA THR A 462 -6.08 -17.94 19.28
C THR A 462 -5.49 -19.09 18.45
N ASP A 463 -6.35 -19.86 17.74
CA ASP A 463 -5.95 -20.99 16.90
C ASP A 463 -4.90 -20.58 15.84
N LEU A 464 -5.07 -19.42 15.17
CA LEU A 464 -4.10 -18.97 14.16
C LEU A 464 -2.74 -18.68 14.79
N GLY A 465 -2.72 -18.01 15.94
CA GLY A 465 -1.48 -17.76 16.68
C GLY A 465 -0.79 -19.07 17.09
N ASP A 466 -1.56 -20.06 17.56
CA ASP A 466 -1.03 -21.38 17.93
C ASP A 466 -0.45 -22.13 16.72
N VAL A 467 -1.08 -22.01 15.54
CA VAL A 467 -0.52 -22.57 14.29
C VAL A 467 0.81 -21.90 13.94
N VAL A 468 0.90 -20.57 14.01
CA VAL A 468 2.14 -19.84 13.75
C VAL A 468 3.26 -20.32 14.67
N ASP A 469 2.99 -20.39 15.97
CA ASP A 469 3.98 -20.81 16.96
C ASP A 469 4.38 -22.29 16.77
N SER A 470 3.42 -23.17 16.48
CA SER A 470 3.68 -24.60 16.26
C SER A 470 4.53 -24.85 15.02
N VAL A 471 4.22 -24.17 13.91
CA VAL A 471 5.03 -24.25 12.68
C VAL A 471 6.44 -23.71 12.93
N ASN A 472 6.56 -22.62 13.70
CA ASN A 472 7.88 -22.09 14.06
C ASN A 472 8.67 -23.09 14.92
N ALA A 473 8.06 -23.68 15.94
CA ALA A 473 8.70 -24.65 16.82
C ALA A 473 9.16 -25.93 16.10
N ALA A 474 8.44 -26.34 15.06
CA ALA A 474 8.77 -27.51 14.24
C ALA A 474 9.98 -27.28 13.28
N LYS A 475 10.44 -26.05 13.09
CA LYS A 475 11.60 -25.74 12.24
C LYS A 475 12.88 -26.24 12.89
N LYS A 476 13.82 -26.77 12.07
CA LYS A 476 15.17 -27.10 12.53
C LYS A 476 15.88 -25.91 13.20
N THR A 477 15.62 -24.72 12.71
CA THR A 477 16.11 -23.45 13.27
C THR A 477 14.92 -22.50 13.41
N PRO A 478 14.25 -22.47 14.57
CA PRO A 478 13.10 -21.60 14.82
C PRO A 478 13.48 -20.12 14.75
N TYR A 479 12.55 -19.30 14.27
CA TYR A 479 12.66 -17.85 14.34
C TYR A 479 12.57 -17.36 15.80
N LEU A 480 13.21 -16.24 16.06
CA LEU A 480 12.97 -15.38 17.21
C LEU A 480 11.86 -14.40 16.81
N ILE A 481 10.63 -14.77 17.12
CA ILE A 481 9.46 -13.96 16.74
C ILE A 481 9.37 -12.76 17.69
N ASP A 482 9.38 -11.57 17.11
CA ASP A 482 9.15 -10.32 17.83
C ASP A 482 7.67 -9.93 17.72
N TYR A 483 6.95 -10.09 18.81
CA TYR A 483 5.56 -9.66 18.96
C TYR A 483 5.40 -8.25 19.53
N SER A 484 6.49 -7.52 19.83
CA SER A 484 6.43 -6.20 20.45
C SER A 484 5.70 -5.15 19.61
N PHE A 485 5.75 -5.32 18.28
CA PHE A 485 5.02 -4.46 17.34
C PHE A 485 3.52 -4.75 17.28
N ASP A 486 3.04 -5.83 17.88
CA ASP A 486 1.61 -6.15 18.04
C ASP A 486 1.04 -5.69 19.39
N ALA A 487 1.85 -5.10 20.24
CA ALA A 487 1.43 -4.60 21.54
C ALA A 487 0.36 -3.50 21.39
N PRO A 488 -0.64 -3.44 22.29
CA PRO A 488 -1.63 -2.38 22.29
C PRO A 488 -0.99 -0.99 22.41
N ARG A 489 -1.47 -0.04 21.62
CA ARG A 489 -0.96 1.37 21.56
C ARG A 489 0.50 1.48 21.11
N GLN A 490 1.00 0.51 20.38
CA GLN A 490 2.34 0.60 19.80
C GLN A 490 2.43 1.82 18.86
N VAL A 491 3.44 2.68 19.10
CA VAL A 491 3.55 4.01 18.47
C VAL A 491 3.70 3.97 16.94
N GLN A 492 4.20 2.87 16.39
CA GLN A 492 4.33 2.67 14.94
C GLN A 492 2.99 2.33 14.27
N ASN A 493 2.02 1.87 15.05
CA ASN A 493 0.67 1.50 14.59
C ASN A 493 0.69 0.55 13.36
N ARG A 494 1.61 -0.43 13.34
CA ARG A 494 1.85 -1.29 12.17
C ARG A 494 0.69 -2.19 11.82
N TYR A 495 -0.08 -2.62 12.81
CA TYR A 495 -1.30 -3.39 12.58
C TYR A 495 -2.26 -2.69 11.62
N CYS A 496 -2.24 -1.36 11.58
CA CYS A 496 -3.14 -0.54 10.76
C CYS A 496 -2.52 -0.09 9.42
N ARG A 497 -1.29 -0.52 9.09
CA ARG A 497 -0.51 0.14 8.04
C ARG A 497 -0.17 -0.72 6.84
N SER A 498 -0.70 -1.95 6.73
CA SER A 498 -0.55 -2.77 5.54
C SER A 498 -1.84 -3.55 5.26
N ASP A 499 -1.89 -4.23 4.14
CA ASP A 499 -3.06 -4.87 3.53
C ASP A 499 -3.83 -5.82 4.44
N HIS A 500 -3.15 -6.49 5.38
CA HIS A 500 -3.76 -7.40 6.37
C HIS A 500 -4.89 -6.74 7.16
N TYR A 501 -4.78 -5.43 7.43
CA TYR A 501 -5.81 -4.73 8.19
C TYR A 501 -7.16 -4.73 7.46
N MET A 502 -7.17 -4.68 6.14
CA MET A 502 -8.42 -4.67 5.37
C MET A 502 -9.19 -5.99 5.50
N TYR A 503 -8.51 -7.10 5.70
CA TYR A 503 -9.13 -8.38 6.04
C TYR A 503 -9.55 -8.45 7.52
N ALA A 504 -8.66 -8.01 8.41
CA ALA A 504 -8.92 -8.03 9.85
C ALA A 504 -10.15 -7.20 10.23
N ARG A 505 -10.37 -6.02 9.62
CA ARG A 505 -11.52 -5.17 9.88
C ARG A 505 -12.86 -5.83 9.51
N THR A 506 -12.86 -6.78 8.59
CA THR A 506 -14.04 -7.55 8.21
C THR A 506 -14.20 -8.84 9.04
N GLY A 507 -13.29 -9.09 9.99
CA GLY A 507 -13.36 -10.21 10.92
C GLY A 507 -12.65 -11.48 10.43
N ILE A 508 -11.81 -11.40 9.40
CA ILE A 508 -10.95 -12.50 8.94
C ILE A 508 -9.69 -12.54 9.81
N PRO A 509 -9.34 -13.66 10.46
CA PRO A 509 -8.07 -13.82 11.18
C PRO A 509 -6.87 -13.57 10.27
N ILE A 510 -5.90 -12.77 10.73
CA ILE A 510 -4.72 -12.43 9.97
C ILE A 510 -3.42 -12.74 10.72
N ALA A 511 -2.35 -12.97 9.98
CA ALA A 511 -0.99 -12.85 10.48
C ALA A 511 -0.17 -12.01 9.50
N TYR A 512 0.32 -10.86 9.96
CA TYR A 512 1.22 -10.00 9.20
C TYR A 512 2.66 -10.35 9.56
N ILE A 513 3.46 -10.65 8.56
CA ILE A 513 4.84 -11.10 8.67
C ILE A 513 5.77 -10.06 8.02
N SER A 514 6.76 -9.59 8.76
CA SER A 514 7.77 -8.65 8.31
C SER A 514 9.15 -8.95 8.92
N ARG A 515 10.20 -8.41 8.36
CA ARG A 515 11.53 -8.40 8.98
C ARG A 515 11.95 -7.01 9.47
N GLY A 516 10.99 -6.07 9.50
CA GLY A 516 11.14 -4.72 10.02
C GLY A 516 11.54 -3.70 8.95
N TYR A 517 11.43 -2.43 9.31
CA TYR A 517 11.68 -1.31 8.40
C TYR A 517 13.14 -0.87 8.52
N HIS A 518 13.88 -1.06 7.45
CA HIS A 518 15.30 -0.68 7.36
C HIS A 518 15.50 0.82 7.09
N SER A 519 16.75 1.28 7.13
CA SER A 519 17.09 2.69 6.95
C SER A 519 16.75 3.27 5.56
N ASP A 520 16.61 2.42 4.56
CA ASP A 520 16.28 2.80 3.17
C ASP A 520 14.78 2.73 2.85
N TYR A 521 13.91 2.45 3.85
CA TYR A 521 12.46 2.43 3.68
C TYR A 521 11.96 3.73 3.04
N HIS A 522 11.21 3.62 1.94
CA HIS A 522 10.73 4.74 1.12
C HIS A 522 11.87 5.63 0.59
N MET A 523 13.00 5.03 0.20
CA MET A 523 14.14 5.71 -0.41
C MET A 523 14.52 5.06 -1.75
N VAL A 524 15.11 5.84 -2.66
CA VAL A 524 15.65 5.30 -3.92
C VAL A 524 16.76 4.26 -3.69
N THR A 525 17.26 4.15 -2.47
CA THR A 525 18.28 3.19 -2.05
C THR A 525 17.70 1.85 -1.57
N ASP A 526 16.38 1.62 -1.66
CA ASP A 526 15.78 0.31 -1.47
C ASP A 526 15.85 -0.51 -2.77
N GLU A 527 16.99 -1.18 -2.95
CA GLU A 527 17.40 -1.79 -4.21
C GLU A 527 17.73 -3.28 -4.08
N PRO A 528 17.68 -4.03 -5.21
CA PRO A 528 17.90 -5.48 -5.26
C PRO A 528 19.18 -5.97 -4.59
N GLN A 529 20.31 -5.24 -4.74
CA GLN A 529 21.61 -5.68 -4.22
C GLN A 529 21.69 -5.71 -2.68
N TYR A 530 20.75 -5.10 -1.98
CA TYR A 530 20.73 -5.05 -0.51
C TYR A 530 19.84 -6.13 0.13
N ILE A 531 19.10 -6.88 -0.65
CA ILE A 531 18.19 -7.94 -0.18
C ILE A 531 18.99 -9.12 0.41
N SER A 532 18.50 -9.68 1.51
CA SER A 532 18.92 -10.95 2.11
C SER A 532 18.16 -12.09 1.45
N TYR A 533 18.58 -12.54 0.29
CA TYR A 533 17.85 -13.54 -0.50
C TYR A 533 17.60 -14.85 0.24
N GLN A 534 18.57 -15.31 1.05
CA GLN A 534 18.36 -16.49 1.89
C GLN A 534 17.32 -16.21 2.98
N GLY A 535 17.32 -14.99 3.55
CA GLY A 535 16.31 -14.54 4.51
C GLY A 535 14.92 -14.55 3.89
N LEU A 536 14.78 -13.98 2.70
CA LEU A 536 13.54 -13.96 1.91
C LEU A 536 13.02 -15.38 1.64
N ALA A 537 13.85 -16.27 1.13
CA ALA A 537 13.48 -17.67 0.85
C ALA A 537 13.04 -18.42 2.13
N ASN A 538 13.71 -18.15 3.25
CA ASN A 538 13.34 -18.75 4.53
C ASN A 538 11.98 -18.26 5.04
N VAL A 539 11.66 -16.95 4.86
CA VAL A 539 10.35 -16.39 5.23
C VAL A 539 9.26 -16.93 4.32
N ALA A 540 9.48 -16.95 3.00
CA ALA A 540 8.53 -17.55 2.04
C ALA A 540 8.22 -19.02 2.41
N THR A 541 9.24 -19.81 2.76
CA THR A 541 9.06 -21.18 3.24
C THR A 541 8.22 -21.23 4.53
N PHE A 542 8.48 -20.34 5.47
CA PHE A 542 7.74 -20.28 6.74
C PHE A 542 6.26 -19.94 6.53
N VAL A 543 5.97 -18.95 5.70
CA VAL A 543 4.59 -18.54 5.38
C VAL A 543 3.85 -19.64 4.61
N ARG A 544 4.51 -20.29 3.64
CA ARG A 544 3.96 -21.48 2.96
C ARG A 544 3.57 -22.58 3.97
N ASP A 545 4.45 -22.87 4.93
CA ASP A 545 4.22 -23.93 5.90
C ASP A 545 3.08 -23.58 6.86
N ILE A 546 2.92 -22.30 7.26
CA ILE A 546 1.74 -21.83 8.01
C ILE A 546 0.48 -22.01 7.18
N ALA A 547 0.50 -21.57 5.92
CA ALA A 547 -0.65 -21.70 5.01
C ALA A 547 -1.08 -23.16 4.85
N LEU A 548 -0.13 -24.08 4.64
CA LEU A 548 -0.39 -25.51 4.55
C LEU A 548 -0.93 -26.09 5.87
N ALA A 549 -0.37 -25.66 7.01
CA ALA A 549 -0.87 -26.09 8.31
C ALA A 549 -2.34 -25.69 8.52
N VAL A 550 -2.70 -24.44 8.19
CA VAL A 550 -4.10 -23.96 8.24
C VAL A 550 -4.98 -24.70 7.23
N ALA A 551 -4.51 -24.84 5.98
CA ALA A 551 -5.29 -25.43 4.90
C ALA A 551 -5.59 -26.91 5.10
N ASN A 552 -4.74 -27.64 5.81
CA ASN A 552 -4.89 -29.08 6.07
C ASN A 552 -5.61 -29.43 7.39
N ARG A 553 -6.01 -28.43 8.20
CA ARG A 553 -6.82 -28.67 9.41
C ARG A 553 -8.17 -29.28 9.06
N ASN A 554 -8.72 -30.09 9.99
CA ASN A 554 -10.11 -30.54 9.88
C ASN A 554 -11.06 -29.36 10.03
N ASP A 555 -10.87 -28.56 11.07
CA ASP A 555 -11.71 -27.42 11.39
C ASP A 555 -11.07 -26.11 10.94
N ARG A 556 -11.89 -25.08 10.73
CA ARG A 556 -11.41 -23.72 10.53
C ARG A 556 -10.67 -23.22 11.77
N VAL A 557 -9.75 -22.28 11.60
CA VAL A 557 -9.27 -21.47 12.73
C VAL A 557 -10.46 -20.67 13.28
N ARG A 558 -10.69 -20.78 14.59
CA ARG A 558 -11.86 -20.16 15.24
C ARG A 558 -11.63 -18.66 15.42
N VAL A 559 -12.66 -17.88 15.15
CA VAL A 559 -12.71 -16.46 15.53
C VAL A 559 -13.25 -16.44 16.98
N ASP A 560 -12.36 -16.42 17.95
CA ASP A 560 -12.65 -16.49 19.37
C ASP A 560 -12.45 -15.16 20.11
N LYS A 561 -12.16 -14.11 19.39
CA LYS A 561 -12.05 -12.72 19.86
C LYS A 561 -13.12 -11.83 19.22
N PRO A 562 -13.47 -10.70 19.87
CA PRO A 562 -14.43 -9.76 19.31
C PRO A 562 -14.00 -9.27 17.92
N LYS A 563 -14.93 -9.30 16.97
CA LYS A 563 -14.71 -8.68 15.66
C LYS A 563 -14.72 -7.16 15.79
N PRO A 564 -13.83 -6.45 15.09
CA PRO A 564 -13.87 -5.00 15.06
C PRO A 564 -15.12 -4.50 14.30
N ASP A 565 -15.53 -3.27 14.58
CA ASP A 565 -16.46 -2.55 13.70
C ASP A 565 -15.70 -2.20 12.40
N PRO A 566 -16.14 -2.69 11.23
CA PRO A 566 -15.44 -2.45 9.97
C PRO A 566 -15.42 -0.98 9.53
N LEU A 567 -16.27 -0.13 10.15
CA LEU A 567 -16.33 1.30 9.90
C LEU A 567 -15.53 2.11 10.93
N ALA A 568 -15.15 1.50 12.05
CA ALA A 568 -14.35 2.17 13.05
C ALA A 568 -12.92 2.43 12.56
N PRO A 569 -12.26 3.50 13.02
CA PRO A 569 -10.86 3.71 12.76
C PRO A 569 -10.05 2.56 13.34
N CYS A 570 -8.99 2.16 12.61
CA CYS A 570 -8.07 1.14 13.11
C CYS A 570 -7.41 1.61 14.41
N GLN A 571 -7.39 0.73 15.39
CA GLN A 571 -6.68 0.90 16.65
C GLN A 571 -5.75 -0.28 16.87
N GLN A 572 -4.49 0.02 17.15
CA GLN A 572 -3.51 -0.97 17.54
C GLN A 572 -3.47 -1.15 19.05
#